data_d986472a1d0126543e613cb2f058cc68
#
_entry.id   d986472a1d0126543e613cb2f058cc68
#
_cell.length_a   1.000
_cell.length_b   1.000
_cell.length_c   1.000
_cell.angle_alpha   90.00
_cell.angle_beta   90.00
_cell.angle_gamma   90.00
#
_symmetry.space_group_name_H-M   'P 1'
#
loop_
_entity.id
_entity.type
_entity.pdbx_description
1 polymer ?
#
loop_
_entity_poly.entity_id
_entity_poly.type
_entity_poly.pdbx_seq_one_letter_code
_entity_poly.pdbx_strand_id
1 'polypeptide(L)'
;MKKKKFQLEVPGGADKVLLHTCCAPCSSAIIECLMQQGITPVIYYCNPNIYPLEEYNIRKDECTRYAQSLGLEIIDADYDHEDWLCHIKGMEQEPERGGRCLRCFKMRLLDTARYAHERGISVITTTLASSRWKSLEQINEAGQYAVSHYPDVIWWEQNWRKGGLSERRIAIIKEYDFYNQQYCGCEFSMRK
;
A
#
# COMPACT_ATOMS: atom_id res chain seq x y z
N MET A 1 -31.50 2.32 -12.90
CA MET A 1 -30.28 1.75 -13.50
C MET A 1 -29.45 1.11 -12.41
N LYS A 2 -29.25 -0.23 -12.42
CA LYS A 2 -28.33 -0.89 -11.47
C LYS A 2 -26.92 -0.45 -11.81
N LYS A 3 -26.23 0.28 -10.89
CA LYS A 3 -24.81 0.61 -11.04
C LYS A 3 -24.05 -0.70 -11.27
N LYS A 4 -23.32 -0.79 -12.40
CA LYS A 4 -22.47 -1.95 -12.70
C LYS A 4 -21.53 -2.14 -11.50
N LYS A 5 -21.59 -3.30 -10.85
CA LYS A 5 -20.73 -3.60 -9.69
C LYS A 5 -19.27 -3.54 -10.15
N PHE A 6 -18.41 -2.82 -9.45
CA PHE A 6 -16.98 -2.78 -9.72
C PHE A 6 -16.42 -4.19 -9.53
N GLN A 7 -16.00 -4.82 -10.62
CA GLN A 7 -15.50 -6.19 -10.62
C GLN A 7 -14.00 -6.19 -10.79
N LEU A 8 -13.33 -6.97 -9.98
CA LEU A 8 -11.88 -7.14 -9.98
C LEU A 8 -11.53 -8.39 -10.81
N GLU A 9 -10.52 -8.26 -11.65
CA GLU A 9 -9.90 -9.36 -12.38
C GLU A 9 -8.48 -9.55 -11.83
N VAL A 10 -8.31 -10.59 -11.01
CA VAL A 10 -7.01 -10.90 -10.41
C VAL A 10 -6.16 -11.66 -11.42
N PRO A 11 -4.91 -11.28 -11.67
CA PRO A 11 -3.99 -12.03 -12.51
C PRO A 11 -3.92 -13.50 -12.11
N GLY A 12 -3.97 -14.39 -13.10
CA GLY A 12 -3.93 -15.83 -12.86
C GLY A 12 -5.14 -16.41 -12.10
N GLY A 13 -6.18 -15.60 -11.84
CA GLY A 13 -7.35 -16.04 -11.06
C GLY A 13 -7.04 -16.33 -9.60
N ALA A 14 -5.98 -15.72 -9.03
CA ALA A 14 -5.58 -15.94 -7.66
C ALA A 14 -6.67 -15.48 -6.68
N ASP A 15 -6.95 -16.29 -5.67
CA ASP A 15 -7.87 -16.01 -4.57
C ASP A 15 -7.18 -15.38 -3.35
N LYS A 16 -5.85 -15.29 -3.37
CA LYS A 16 -4.99 -14.71 -2.35
C LYS A 16 -4.01 -13.72 -2.96
N VAL A 17 -3.87 -12.53 -2.37
CA VAL A 17 -2.96 -11.49 -2.85
C VAL A 17 -2.18 -10.88 -1.68
N LEU A 18 -0.93 -10.47 -1.91
CA LEU A 18 -0.19 -9.67 -0.95
C LEU A 18 -0.47 -8.19 -1.20
N LEU A 19 -1.09 -7.53 -0.24
CA LEU A 19 -1.46 -6.12 -0.30
C LEU A 19 -0.48 -5.27 0.49
N HIS A 20 0.46 -4.62 -0.19
CA HIS A 20 1.30 -3.60 0.43
C HIS A 20 0.43 -2.44 0.93
N THR A 21 0.51 -2.16 2.23
CA THR A 21 -0.39 -1.24 2.93
C THR A 21 0.38 -0.13 3.61
N CYS A 22 -0.03 1.11 3.38
CA CYS A 22 0.60 2.29 3.99
C CYS A 22 -0.11 2.79 5.27
N CYS A 23 -1.41 2.58 5.41
CA CYS A 23 -2.21 2.98 6.57
C CYS A 23 -3.63 2.42 6.46
N ALA A 24 -4.36 2.32 7.56
CA ALA A 24 -5.74 1.84 7.59
C ALA A 24 -6.70 2.68 6.73
N PRO A 25 -6.69 4.02 6.78
CA PRO A 25 -7.53 4.84 5.90
C PRO A 25 -7.36 4.56 4.40
N CYS A 26 -6.15 4.23 3.95
CA CYS A 26 -5.89 3.98 2.53
C CYS A 26 -6.26 2.56 2.11
N SER A 27 -6.23 1.61 3.03
CA SER A 27 -6.42 0.18 2.73
C SER A 27 -7.84 -0.31 2.95
N SER A 28 -8.60 0.29 3.86
CA SER A 28 -9.87 -0.25 4.36
C SER A 28 -10.90 -0.57 3.27
N ALA A 29 -11.18 0.38 2.38
CA ALA A 29 -12.14 0.15 1.30
C ALA A 29 -11.63 -0.87 0.26
N ILE A 30 -10.32 -0.96 0.06
CA ILE A 30 -9.69 -1.94 -0.83
C ILE A 30 -9.84 -3.35 -0.23
N ILE A 31 -9.51 -3.50 1.05
CA ILE A 31 -9.65 -4.77 1.79
C ILE A 31 -11.10 -5.26 1.73
N GLU A 32 -12.05 -4.39 2.06
CA GLU A 32 -13.47 -4.72 1.98
C GLU A 32 -13.89 -5.16 0.57
N CYS A 33 -13.43 -4.44 -0.47
CA CYS A 33 -13.72 -4.76 -1.85
C CYS A 33 -13.14 -6.11 -2.30
N LEU A 34 -11.90 -6.43 -1.89
CA LEU A 34 -11.26 -7.72 -2.16
C LEU A 34 -12.05 -8.85 -1.50
N MET A 35 -12.34 -8.74 -0.20
CA MET A 35 -13.07 -9.75 0.57
C MET A 35 -14.49 -9.99 0.02
N GLN A 36 -15.20 -8.94 -0.38
CA GLN A 36 -16.52 -9.04 -0.99
C GLN A 36 -16.55 -9.80 -2.32
N GLN A 37 -15.39 -9.93 -2.96
CA GLN A 37 -15.23 -10.66 -4.23
C GLN A 37 -14.51 -12.01 -4.05
N GLY A 38 -14.37 -12.47 -2.81
CA GLY A 38 -13.77 -13.76 -2.48
C GLY A 38 -12.24 -13.78 -2.58
N ILE A 39 -11.60 -12.61 -2.63
CA ILE A 39 -10.15 -12.48 -2.67
C ILE A 39 -9.65 -12.21 -1.24
N THR A 40 -8.72 -13.02 -0.74
CA THR A 40 -8.15 -12.88 0.60
C THR A 40 -6.86 -12.05 0.53
N PRO A 41 -6.84 -10.79 1.05
CA PRO A 41 -5.60 -10.04 1.14
C PRO A 41 -4.78 -10.51 2.35
N VAL A 42 -3.49 -10.73 2.15
CA VAL A 42 -2.47 -10.74 3.20
C VAL A 42 -1.92 -9.32 3.28
N ILE A 43 -2.01 -8.71 4.45
CA ILE A 43 -1.61 -7.32 4.64
C ILE A 43 -0.10 -7.26 4.89
N TYR A 44 0.61 -6.50 4.06
CA TYR A 44 2.04 -6.30 4.21
C TYR A 44 2.32 -4.84 4.53
N TYR A 45 2.70 -4.57 5.78
CA TYR A 45 2.98 -3.24 6.28
C TYR A 45 4.49 -2.95 6.18
N CYS A 46 4.92 -2.35 5.06
CA CYS A 46 6.30 -1.98 4.77
C CYS A 46 6.39 -0.47 4.51
N ASN A 47 6.75 0.30 5.53
CA ASN A 47 6.74 1.75 5.48
C ASN A 47 7.95 2.38 6.17
N PRO A 48 9.20 2.06 5.79
CA PRO A 48 10.40 2.59 6.43
C PRO A 48 10.53 4.11 6.24
N ASN A 49 9.78 4.69 5.32
CA ASN A 49 9.76 6.13 5.06
C ASN A 49 8.99 6.94 6.09
N ILE A 50 8.17 6.33 6.95
CA ILE A 50 7.35 7.08 7.91
C ILE A 50 8.22 7.60 9.04
N TYR A 51 8.13 8.90 9.29
CA TYR A 51 8.85 9.62 10.33
C TYR A 51 7.91 10.63 10.99
N PRO A 52 8.00 10.84 12.32
CA PRO A 52 8.87 10.11 13.26
C PRO A 52 8.38 8.69 13.58
N LEU A 53 9.12 7.95 14.38
CA LEU A 53 8.77 6.58 14.78
C LEU A 53 7.38 6.48 15.44
N GLU A 54 6.98 7.49 16.20
CA GLU A 54 5.66 7.57 16.82
C GLU A 54 4.54 7.54 15.75
N GLU A 55 4.71 8.28 14.66
CA GLU A 55 3.76 8.28 13.54
C GLU A 55 3.70 6.92 12.83
N TYR A 56 4.87 6.27 12.68
CA TYR A 56 4.94 4.90 12.16
C TYR A 56 4.12 3.95 13.03
N ASN A 57 4.32 3.99 14.35
CA ASN A 57 3.64 3.11 15.30
C ASN A 57 2.13 3.35 15.30
N ILE A 58 1.67 4.61 15.33
CA ILE A 58 0.24 4.95 15.28
C ILE A 58 -0.42 4.32 14.03
N ARG A 59 0.19 4.49 12.86
CA ARG A 59 -0.35 3.94 11.60
C ARG A 59 -0.31 2.42 11.55
N LYS A 60 0.75 1.82 12.08
CA LYS A 60 0.92 0.38 12.16
C LYS A 60 -0.12 -0.26 13.07
N ASP A 61 -0.23 0.25 14.30
CA ASP A 61 -1.14 -0.29 15.30
C ASP A 61 -2.60 -0.23 14.82
N GLU A 62 -2.96 0.83 14.13
CA GLU A 62 -4.29 0.97 13.52
C GLU A 62 -4.51 -0.02 12.38
N CYS A 63 -3.54 -0.21 11.49
CA CYS A 63 -3.60 -1.24 10.45
C CYS A 63 -3.74 -2.63 11.06
N THR A 64 -2.98 -2.92 12.11
CA THR A 64 -3.02 -4.19 12.83
C THR A 64 -4.39 -4.43 13.46
N ARG A 65 -4.90 -3.45 14.20
CA ARG A 65 -6.23 -3.50 14.82
C ARG A 65 -7.33 -3.77 13.77
N TYR A 66 -7.27 -3.07 12.63
CA TYR A 66 -8.25 -3.22 11.57
C TYR A 66 -8.17 -4.60 10.90
N ALA A 67 -6.97 -5.05 10.51
CA ALA A 67 -6.77 -6.36 9.90
C ALA A 67 -7.24 -7.49 10.83
N GLN A 68 -6.88 -7.44 12.10
CA GLN A 68 -7.30 -8.42 13.11
C GLN A 68 -8.81 -8.44 13.31
N SER A 69 -9.49 -7.29 13.29
CA SER A 69 -10.96 -7.22 13.40
C SER A 69 -11.67 -7.91 12.23
N LEU A 70 -10.99 -8.07 11.10
CA LEU A 70 -11.49 -8.77 9.91
C LEU A 70 -10.99 -10.22 9.80
N GLY A 71 -10.19 -10.69 10.77
CA GLY A 71 -9.59 -12.03 10.73
C GLY A 71 -8.51 -12.19 9.66
N LEU A 72 -7.87 -11.09 9.24
CA LEU A 72 -6.84 -11.10 8.20
C LEU A 72 -5.44 -11.18 8.78
N GLU A 73 -4.56 -11.87 8.05
CA GLU A 73 -3.13 -11.90 8.34
C GLU A 73 -2.50 -10.53 8.04
N ILE A 74 -1.73 -10.01 8.97
CA ILE A 74 -0.90 -8.80 8.79
C ILE A 74 0.53 -9.11 9.16
N ILE A 75 1.44 -8.72 8.27
CA ILE A 75 2.88 -8.82 8.46
C ILE A 75 3.43 -7.41 8.63
N ASP A 76 4.14 -7.18 9.73
CA ASP A 76 4.93 -5.99 10.00
C ASP A 76 6.34 -6.23 9.47
N ALA A 77 6.68 -5.57 8.37
CA ALA A 77 8.06 -5.57 7.89
C ALA A 77 8.93 -4.72 8.83
N ASP A 78 10.18 -5.10 8.96
CA ASP A 78 11.13 -4.40 9.81
C ASP A 78 11.19 -2.90 9.45
N TYR A 79 11.14 -2.06 10.48
CA TYR A 79 11.27 -0.61 10.32
C TYR A 79 12.76 -0.23 10.36
N ASP A 80 13.29 0.15 9.20
CA ASP A 80 14.64 0.69 9.07
C ASP A 80 14.59 2.02 8.30
N HIS A 81 14.41 3.10 9.05
CA HIS A 81 14.35 4.45 8.50
C HIS A 81 15.72 4.95 8.01
N GLU A 82 16.79 4.54 8.68
CA GLU A 82 18.16 4.89 8.30
C GLU A 82 18.52 4.26 6.94
N ASP A 83 18.17 3.01 6.72
CA ASP A 83 18.37 2.37 5.41
C ASP A 83 17.53 3.07 4.33
N TRP A 84 16.30 3.47 4.64
CA TRP A 84 15.48 4.25 3.72
C TRP A 84 16.13 5.60 3.38
N LEU A 85 16.68 6.33 4.36
CA LEU A 85 17.43 7.57 4.14
C LEU A 85 18.64 7.35 3.24
N CYS A 86 19.38 6.27 3.44
CA CYS A 86 20.49 5.88 2.55
C CYS A 86 20.02 5.68 1.11
N HIS A 87 18.88 5.05 0.92
CA HIS A 87 18.31 4.79 -0.41
C HIS A 87 17.91 6.08 -1.15
N ILE A 88 17.44 7.11 -0.43
CA ILE A 88 16.99 8.36 -1.05
C ILE A 88 18.07 9.47 -1.03
N LYS A 89 19.26 9.13 -0.57
CA LYS A 89 20.39 10.08 -0.46
C LYS A 89 20.63 10.86 -1.76
N GLY A 90 20.74 12.17 -1.61
CA GLY A 90 20.90 13.11 -2.74
C GLY A 90 19.60 13.54 -3.40
N MET A 91 18.45 13.05 -2.92
CA MET A 91 17.12 13.40 -3.42
C MET A 91 16.25 14.12 -2.37
N GLU A 92 16.83 14.60 -1.28
CA GLU A 92 16.13 15.22 -0.15
C GLU A 92 15.32 16.44 -0.58
N GLN A 93 15.86 17.21 -1.55
CA GLN A 93 15.23 18.42 -2.07
C GLN A 93 14.23 18.19 -3.21
N GLU A 94 14.08 16.94 -3.66
CA GLU A 94 13.13 16.59 -4.69
C GLU A 94 11.68 16.86 -4.21
N PRO A 95 10.80 17.37 -5.08
CA PRO A 95 9.42 17.59 -4.72
C PRO A 95 8.67 16.26 -4.50
N GLU A 96 7.49 16.35 -3.91
CA GLU A 96 6.56 15.22 -3.95
C GLU A 96 6.25 14.84 -5.41
N ARG A 97 6.15 13.54 -5.69
CA ARG A 97 6.04 12.93 -7.03
C ARG A 97 7.32 13.06 -7.89
N GLY A 98 8.43 13.53 -7.33
CA GLY A 98 9.74 13.51 -7.97
C GLY A 98 10.45 12.17 -7.84
N GLY A 99 11.74 12.14 -8.17
CA GLY A 99 12.57 10.93 -8.15
C GLY A 99 12.66 10.28 -6.78
N ARG A 100 12.65 11.08 -5.69
CA ARG A 100 12.62 10.57 -4.31
C ARG A 100 11.41 9.66 -4.08
N CYS A 101 10.20 10.08 -4.52
CA CYS A 101 8.99 9.27 -4.36
C CYS A 101 9.06 7.97 -5.15
N LEU A 102 9.55 8.03 -6.39
CA LEU A 102 9.72 6.83 -7.21
C LEU A 102 10.69 5.84 -6.54
N ARG A 103 11.82 6.32 -6.04
CA ARG A 103 12.81 5.49 -5.35
C ARG A 103 12.25 4.87 -4.07
N CYS A 104 11.49 5.63 -3.29
CA CYS A 104 10.76 5.14 -2.12
C CYS A 104 9.78 4.01 -2.50
N PHE A 105 9.01 4.17 -3.58
CA PHE A 105 8.09 3.13 -4.04
C PHE A 105 8.82 1.87 -4.50
N LYS A 106 9.92 2.03 -5.26
CA LYS A 106 10.75 0.89 -5.71
C LYS A 106 11.28 0.08 -4.54
N MET A 107 11.83 0.72 -3.51
CA MET A 107 12.32 0.03 -2.31
C MET A 107 11.20 -0.78 -1.63
N ARG A 108 10.07 -0.14 -1.36
CA ARG A 108 8.95 -0.76 -0.62
C ARG A 108 8.29 -1.88 -1.40
N LEU A 109 8.10 -1.71 -2.71
CA LEU A 109 7.47 -2.74 -3.55
C LEU A 109 8.43 -3.89 -3.87
N LEU A 110 9.75 -3.62 -3.95
CA LEU A 110 10.75 -4.67 -4.08
C LEU A 110 10.76 -5.59 -2.85
N ASP A 111 10.71 -5.02 -1.66
CA ASP A 111 10.62 -5.81 -0.42
C ASP A 111 9.29 -6.58 -0.35
N THR A 112 8.18 -5.98 -0.81
CA THR A 112 6.89 -6.67 -0.94
C THR A 112 6.97 -7.86 -1.91
N ALA A 113 7.62 -7.69 -3.07
CA ALA A 113 7.79 -8.77 -4.05
C ALA A 113 8.70 -9.88 -3.53
N ARG A 114 9.78 -9.55 -2.82
CA ARG A 114 10.66 -10.51 -2.13
C ARG A 114 9.85 -11.37 -1.15
N TYR A 115 9.08 -10.73 -0.27
CA TYR A 115 8.24 -11.44 0.70
C TYR A 115 7.21 -12.35 0.02
N ALA A 116 6.57 -11.87 -1.05
CA ALA A 116 5.61 -12.67 -1.82
C ALA A 116 6.27 -13.92 -2.41
N HIS A 117 7.45 -13.77 -3.02
CA HIS A 117 8.27 -14.88 -3.54
C HIS A 117 8.58 -15.90 -2.45
N GLU A 118 9.12 -15.46 -1.32
CA GLU A 118 9.49 -16.32 -0.18
C GLU A 118 8.31 -17.10 0.41
N ARG A 119 7.09 -16.56 0.26
CA ARG A 119 5.84 -17.13 0.79
C ARG A 119 4.97 -17.82 -0.25
N GLY A 120 5.41 -17.86 -1.51
CA GLY A 120 4.65 -18.47 -2.60
C GLY A 120 3.34 -17.74 -2.91
N ILE A 121 3.26 -16.41 -2.66
CA ILE A 121 2.11 -15.58 -3.04
C ILE A 121 2.37 -15.00 -4.41
N SER A 122 1.63 -15.44 -5.41
CA SER A 122 1.90 -15.12 -6.81
C SER A 122 1.49 -13.71 -7.26
N VAL A 123 0.69 -12.97 -6.47
CA VAL A 123 0.17 -11.66 -6.89
C VAL A 123 0.38 -10.63 -5.81
N ILE A 124 0.96 -9.49 -6.19
CA ILE A 124 1.11 -8.32 -5.31
C ILE A 124 0.40 -7.10 -5.88
N THR A 125 -0.10 -6.26 -4.99
CA THR A 125 -0.65 -4.94 -5.31
C THR A 125 -0.39 -3.97 -4.16
N THR A 126 -0.78 -2.69 -4.30
CA THR A 126 -0.51 -1.67 -3.27
C THR A 126 -1.66 -0.71 -3.05
N THR A 127 -1.86 -0.32 -1.82
CA THR A 127 -2.80 0.74 -1.44
C THR A 127 -2.30 2.15 -1.80
N LEU A 128 -1.05 2.32 -2.19
CA LEU A 128 -0.52 3.60 -2.69
C LEU A 128 -1.36 4.14 -3.85
N ALA A 129 -1.90 3.24 -4.69
CA ALA A 129 -2.72 3.57 -5.85
C ALA A 129 -4.13 4.11 -5.50
N SER A 130 -4.51 4.17 -4.22
CA SER A 130 -5.75 4.81 -3.76
C SER A 130 -5.60 6.33 -3.60
N SER A 131 -4.39 6.83 -3.38
CA SER A 131 -4.11 8.23 -3.09
C SER A 131 -4.05 9.07 -4.38
N ARG A 132 -4.93 10.07 -4.50
CA ARG A 132 -4.87 11.06 -5.60
C ARG A 132 -3.60 11.93 -5.60
N TRP A 133 -2.89 11.97 -4.48
CA TRP A 133 -1.65 12.73 -4.31
C TRP A 133 -0.41 12.00 -4.82
N LYS A 134 -0.52 10.75 -5.24
CA LYS A 134 0.58 9.94 -5.77
C LYS A 134 0.43 9.72 -7.27
N SER A 135 1.55 9.60 -7.99
CA SER A 135 1.55 9.25 -9.42
C SER A 135 1.30 7.76 -9.59
N LEU A 136 0.22 7.40 -10.33
CA LEU A 136 -0.03 6.01 -10.70
C LEU A 136 1.05 5.44 -11.60
N GLU A 137 1.58 6.26 -12.50
CA GLU A 137 2.67 5.90 -13.39
C GLU A 137 3.91 5.46 -12.60
N GLN A 138 4.34 6.26 -11.61
CA GLN A 138 5.47 5.92 -10.75
C GLN A 138 5.19 4.66 -9.90
N ILE A 139 3.96 4.47 -9.44
CA ILE A 139 3.58 3.28 -8.67
C ILE A 139 3.68 2.04 -9.56
N ASN A 140 3.20 2.11 -10.80
CA ASN A 140 3.25 1.00 -11.75
C ASN A 140 4.68 0.71 -12.21
N GLU A 141 5.49 1.75 -12.47
CA GLU A 141 6.91 1.59 -12.75
C GLU A 141 7.62 0.86 -11.61
N ALA A 142 7.36 1.27 -10.37
CA ALA A 142 7.95 0.63 -9.20
C ALA A 142 7.48 -0.82 -8.99
N GLY A 143 6.21 -1.10 -9.28
CA GLY A 143 5.65 -2.46 -9.22
C GLY A 143 6.27 -3.39 -10.26
N GLN A 144 6.36 -2.93 -11.51
CA GLN A 144 7.00 -3.68 -12.60
C GLN A 144 8.49 -3.91 -12.30
N TYR A 145 9.19 -2.89 -11.80
CA TYR A 145 10.57 -3.04 -11.34
C TYR A 145 10.70 -4.10 -10.26
N ALA A 146 9.82 -4.10 -9.27
CA ALA A 146 9.86 -5.07 -8.17
C ALA A 146 9.73 -6.51 -8.66
N VAL A 147 8.71 -6.81 -9.48
CA VAL A 147 8.47 -8.17 -9.96
C VAL A 147 9.47 -8.62 -11.04
N SER A 148 10.21 -7.71 -11.68
CA SER A 148 11.29 -8.10 -12.60
C SER A 148 12.42 -8.89 -11.90
N HIS A 149 12.51 -8.80 -10.58
CA HIS A 149 13.47 -9.55 -9.76
C HIS A 149 12.93 -10.91 -9.29
N TYR A 150 11.61 -11.13 -9.40
CA TYR A 150 10.91 -12.32 -8.90
C TYR A 150 9.91 -12.81 -9.96
N PRO A 151 10.35 -13.63 -10.93
CA PRO A 151 9.51 -14.01 -12.10
C PRO A 151 8.24 -14.79 -11.78
N ASP A 152 8.14 -15.36 -10.60
CA ASP A 152 6.98 -16.08 -10.07
C ASP A 152 5.94 -15.15 -9.39
N VAL A 153 6.24 -13.85 -9.29
CA VAL A 153 5.36 -12.84 -8.70
C VAL A 153 4.84 -11.90 -9.79
N ILE A 154 3.54 -11.64 -9.78
CA ILE A 154 2.86 -10.78 -10.76
C ILE A 154 2.48 -9.46 -10.10
N TRP A 155 2.84 -8.35 -10.74
CA TRP A 155 2.34 -7.03 -10.38
C TRP A 155 0.90 -6.88 -10.86
N TRP A 156 -0.02 -6.71 -9.91
CA TRP A 156 -1.41 -6.40 -10.22
C TRP A 156 -1.62 -4.89 -10.22
N GLU A 157 -1.54 -4.33 -11.42
CA GLU A 157 -1.79 -2.91 -11.64
C GLU A 157 -3.26 -2.58 -11.38
N GLN A 158 -3.51 -1.70 -10.42
CA GLN A 158 -4.85 -1.26 -10.06
C GLN A 158 -4.93 0.24 -9.86
N ASN A 159 -6.08 0.80 -10.22
CA ASN A 159 -6.45 2.17 -9.86
C ASN A 159 -7.56 2.13 -8.81
N TRP A 160 -7.17 2.08 -7.56
CA TRP A 160 -8.09 2.03 -6.42
C TRP A 160 -8.87 3.32 -6.14
N ARG A 161 -8.81 4.32 -7.06
CA ARG A 161 -9.61 5.57 -7.01
C ARG A 161 -10.97 5.40 -7.69
N LYS A 162 -11.21 4.26 -8.36
CA LYS A 162 -12.42 3.94 -9.13
C LYS A 162 -13.41 3.11 -8.31
N GLY A 163 -14.58 2.86 -8.88
CA GLY A 163 -15.55 1.91 -8.35
C GLY A 163 -16.25 2.33 -7.06
N GLY A 164 -16.23 3.62 -6.69
CA GLY A 164 -16.84 4.11 -5.44
C GLY A 164 -15.98 3.88 -4.20
N LEU A 165 -14.73 3.40 -4.37
CA LEU A 165 -13.84 3.10 -3.23
C LEU A 165 -13.43 4.36 -2.44
N SER A 166 -13.37 5.52 -3.10
CA SER A 166 -13.06 6.78 -2.42
C SER A 166 -14.16 7.19 -1.44
N GLU A 167 -15.41 7.08 -1.86
CA GLU A 167 -16.59 7.36 -1.03
C GLU A 167 -16.71 6.35 0.10
N ARG A 168 -16.51 5.05 -0.20
CA ARG A 168 -16.55 4.01 0.81
C ARG A 168 -15.44 4.18 1.86
N ARG A 169 -14.24 4.58 1.44
CA ARG A 169 -13.13 4.92 2.34
C ARG A 169 -13.53 6.00 3.35
N ILE A 170 -14.16 7.08 2.89
CA ILE A 170 -14.60 8.18 3.77
C ILE A 170 -15.61 7.66 4.82
N ALA A 171 -16.52 6.78 4.41
CA ALA A 171 -17.48 6.17 5.32
C ALA A 171 -16.80 5.29 6.38
N ILE A 172 -15.85 4.42 5.96
CA ILE A 172 -15.13 3.52 6.87
C ILE A 172 -14.25 4.30 7.86
N ILE A 173 -13.59 5.38 7.41
CA ILE A 173 -12.79 6.24 8.31
C ILE A 173 -13.64 6.73 9.49
N LYS A 174 -14.88 7.13 9.24
CA LYS A 174 -15.81 7.59 10.28
C LYS A 174 -16.35 6.43 11.12
N GLU A 175 -16.64 5.31 10.50
CA GLU A 175 -17.19 4.11 11.13
C GLU A 175 -16.23 3.49 12.15
N TYR A 176 -14.92 3.48 11.84
CA TYR A 176 -13.86 2.91 12.68
C TYR A 176 -13.06 3.95 13.46
N ASP A 177 -13.40 5.23 13.32
CA ASP A 177 -12.67 6.37 13.93
C ASP A 177 -11.16 6.32 13.65
N PHE A 178 -10.80 6.15 12.39
CA PHE A 178 -9.41 6.02 11.98
C PHE A 178 -8.64 7.32 12.13
N TYR A 179 -7.41 7.21 12.61
CA TYR A 179 -6.44 8.29 12.61
C TYR A 179 -6.25 8.86 11.19
N ASN A 180 -6.44 10.15 11.04
CA ASN A 180 -6.33 10.82 9.76
C ASN A 180 -4.97 11.53 9.64
N GLN A 181 -4.03 10.85 9.00
CA GLN A 181 -2.69 11.40 8.78
C GLN A 181 -2.72 12.68 7.94
N GLN A 182 -1.83 13.63 8.25
CA GLN A 182 -1.80 14.94 7.61
C GLN A 182 -0.74 15.08 6.51
N TYR A 183 0.15 14.09 6.35
CA TYR A 183 1.22 14.07 5.35
C TYR A 183 1.46 12.65 4.83
N CYS A 184 2.27 12.54 3.76
CA CYS A 184 2.53 11.25 3.10
C CYS A 184 3.20 10.22 4.03
N GLY A 185 4.11 10.70 4.90
CA GLY A 185 4.80 9.89 5.90
C GLY A 185 6.26 10.27 6.09
N CYS A 186 7.00 10.58 5.03
CA CYS A 186 8.40 10.99 5.18
C CYS A 186 8.52 12.44 5.68
N GLU A 187 9.60 12.76 6.39
CA GLU A 187 9.91 14.09 6.90
C GLU A 187 9.88 15.19 5.81
N PHE A 188 10.24 14.83 4.58
CA PHE A 188 10.25 15.76 3.43
C PHE A 188 8.84 16.08 2.89
N SER A 189 7.82 15.36 3.34
CA SER A 189 6.41 15.63 3.01
C SER A 189 5.64 16.33 4.13
N MET A 190 6.30 16.59 5.26
CA MET A 190 5.70 17.36 6.37
C MET A 190 5.52 18.81 5.92
N ARG A 191 4.30 19.31 6.04
CA ARG A 191 4.03 20.74 5.79
C ARG A 191 4.48 21.53 7.02
N LYS A 192 5.33 22.52 6.78
CA LYS A 192 5.72 23.49 7.80
C LYS A 192 4.56 24.43 8.10
#